data_b0aaec5b1f3b073db7a20196950b4d05
#
_entry.id   b0aaec5b1f3b073db7a20196950b4d05
#
_cell.length_a   1.000
_cell.length_b   1.000
_cell.length_c   1.000
_cell.angle_alpha   90.00
_cell.angle_beta   90.00
_cell.angle_gamma   90.00
#
_symmetry.space_group_name_H-M   'P 1'
#
loop_
_entity.id
_entity.type
_entity.pdbx_description
1 polymer ?
#
loop_
_entity_poly.entity_id
_entity_poly.type
_entity_poly.pdbx_seq_one_letter_code
_entity_poly.pdbx_strand_id
1 'polypeptide(L)'
;MKIKLKFDIKPMAKQSFRTTRSGQKYLDPSVIKYRKAIRNMAIAQMRNQKAEKIEGAVNMNIVYAFRRPQSLSKKERNEIDGGKTVPKTTKPDIDNLTKAILDALNGIVWKDDAQVTQINIQKIWSAKDQIEVEIWEIENK
;
A
#
# COMPACT_ATOMS: atom_id res chain seq x y z
N MET A 1 -11.64 11.79 12.37
CA MET A 1 -11.13 10.46 12.75
C MET A 1 -10.07 10.00 11.75
N LYS A 2 -8.97 9.51 12.23
CA LYS A 2 -7.89 8.99 11.38
C LYS A 2 -7.92 7.47 11.40
N ILE A 3 -8.04 6.86 10.23
CA ILE A 3 -8.01 5.41 10.06
C ILE A 3 -6.56 5.00 9.82
N LYS A 4 -6.06 4.06 10.59
CA LYS A 4 -4.71 3.53 10.43
C LYS A 4 -4.79 2.07 10.02
N LEU A 5 -4.16 1.73 8.88
CA LEU A 5 -4.07 0.37 8.38
C LEU A 5 -2.61 -0.04 8.28
N LYS A 6 -2.34 -1.28 8.63
CA LYS A 6 -0.99 -1.84 8.61
C LYS A 6 -1.04 -3.23 8.00
N PHE A 7 -0.22 -3.44 6.97
CA PHE A 7 -0.18 -4.71 6.25
C PHE A 7 1.24 -5.29 6.32
N ASP A 8 1.39 -6.42 6.99
CA ASP A 8 2.67 -7.14 7.07
C ASP A 8 2.83 -8.01 5.82
N ILE A 9 3.05 -7.34 4.71
CA ILE A 9 3.16 -7.97 3.39
C ILE A 9 4.16 -7.17 2.55
N LYS A 10 4.86 -7.86 1.64
CA LYS A 10 5.77 -7.19 0.71
C LYS A 10 4.94 -6.34 -0.27
N PRO A 11 5.22 -5.04 -0.37
CA PRO A 11 4.50 -4.20 -1.33
C PRO A 11 4.69 -4.71 -2.76
N MET A 12 3.59 -4.75 -3.51
CA MET A 12 3.58 -5.25 -4.89
C MET A 12 2.98 -4.21 -5.82
N ALA A 13 3.60 -4.00 -6.96
CA ALA A 13 3.07 -3.12 -7.98
C ALA A 13 1.93 -3.79 -8.74
N LYS A 14 0.95 -2.98 -9.18
CA LYS A 14 -0.07 -3.47 -10.10
C LYS A 14 0.60 -3.74 -11.44
N GLN A 15 0.58 -5.00 -11.87
CA GLN A 15 1.13 -5.39 -13.15
C GLN A 15 0.09 -5.21 -14.26
N SER A 16 0.58 -4.97 -15.48
CA SER A 16 -0.24 -4.97 -16.67
C SER A 16 -0.87 -6.36 -16.87
N PHE A 17 -1.94 -6.40 -17.63
CA PHE A 17 -2.54 -7.67 -18.02
C PHE A 17 -1.54 -8.53 -18.79
N ARG A 18 -1.52 -9.82 -18.51
CA ARG A 18 -0.82 -10.80 -19.32
C ARG A 18 -1.72 -11.24 -20.48
N THR A 19 -1.12 -11.66 -21.57
CA THR A 19 -1.85 -12.08 -22.77
C THR A 19 -1.63 -13.58 -23.01
N THR A 20 -2.70 -14.32 -23.26
CA THR A 20 -2.64 -15.74 -23.68
C THR A 20 -2.24 -15.82 -25.15
N ARG A 21 -1.91 -17.03 -25.63
CA ARG A 21 -1.62 -17.29 -27.05
C ARG A 21 -2.78 -16.88 -27.97
N SER A 22 -4.03 -16.97 -27.47
CA SER A 22 -5.24 -16.58 -28.21
C SER A 22 -5.55 -15.08 -28.14
N GLY A 23 -4.71 -14.29 -27.49
CA GLY A 23 -4.89 -12.84 -27.38
C GLY A 23 -5.76 -12.38 -26.23
N GLN A 24 -6.23 -13.29 -25.36
CA GLN A 24 -7.02 -12.90 -24.19
C GLN A 24 -6.12 -12.28 -23.12
N LYS A 25 -6.57 -11.15 -22.56
CA LYS A 25 -5.89 -10.49 -21.44
C LYS A 25 -6.41 -11.07 -20.12
N TYR A 26 -5.50 -11.27 -19.17
CA TYR A 26 -5.84 -11.70 -17.83
C TYR A 26 -4.91 -11.09 -16.79
N LEU A 27 -5.42 -10.94 -15.55
CA LEU A 27 -4.58 -10.49 -14.43
C LEU A 27 -3.72 -11.65 -13.94
N ASP A 28 -2.49 -11.33 -13.56
CA ASP A 28 -1.60 -12.30 -12.93
C ASP A 28 -2.23 -12.81 -11.63
N PRO A 29 -2.26 -14.13 -11.40
CA PRO A 29 -2.81 -14.68 -10.15
C PRO A 29 -2.19 -14.11 -8.88
N SER A 30 -0.91 -13.73 -8.91
CA SER A 30 -0.23 -13.12 -7.76
C SER A 30 -0.82 -11.75 -7.41
N VAL A 31 -1.24 -10.98 -8.42
CA VAL A 31 -1.88 -9.67 -8.21
C VAL A 31 -3.25 -9.85 -7.57
N ILE A 32 -4.01 -10.84 -8.03
CA ILE A 32 -5.33 -11.15 -7.45
C ILE A 32 -5.19 -11.58 -6.00
N LYS A 33 -4.24 -12.45 -5.70
CA LYS A 33 -3.97 -12.94 -4.34
C LYS A 33 -3.56 -11.80 -3.41
N TYR A 34 -2.66 -10.92 -3.87
CA TYR A 34 -2.21 -9.75 -3.13
C TYR A 34 -3.39 -8.82 -2.78
N ARG A 35 -4.21 -8.49 -3.78
CA ARG A 35 -5.38 -7.64 -3.58
C ARG A 35 -6.34 -8.24 -2.56
N LYS A 36 -6.64 -9.54 -2.65
CA LYS A 36 -7.51 -10.22 -1.69
C LYS A 36 -6.94 -10.16 -0.27
N ALA A 37 -5.64 -10.37 -0.12
CA ALA A 37 -4.98 -10.30 1.19
C ALA A 37 -5.11 -8.91 1.81
N ILE A 38 -4.83 -7.85 1.05
CA ILE A 38 -4.98 -6.47 1.51
C ILE A 38 -6.44 -6.18 1.88
N ARG A 39 -7.40 -6.56 1.04
CA ARG A 39 -8.83 -6.33 1.30
C ARG A 39 -9.29 -7.01 2.58
N ASN A 40 -8.92 -8.26 2.79
CA ASN A 40 -9.30 -9.01 3.99
C ASN A 40 -8.71 -8.38 5.26
N MET A 41 -7.43 -7.99 5.21
CA MET A 41 -6.79 -7.30 6.33
C MET A 41 -7.43 -5.94 6.61
N ALA A 42 -7.75 -5.19 5.55
CA ALA A 42 -8.38 -3.88 5.68
C ALA A 42 -9.77 -3.98 6.31
N ILE A 43 -10.59 -4.94 5.88
CA ILE A 43 -11.93 -5.17 6.44
C ILE A 43 -11.82 -5.47 7.94
N ALA A 44 -10.91 -6.35 8.34
CA ALA A 44 -10.70 -6.70 9.74
C ALA A 44 -10.26 -5.49 10.57
N GLN A 45 -9.32 -4.68 10.05
CA GLN A 45 -8.81 -3.51 10.75
C GLN A 45 -9.84 -2.38 10.84
N MET A 46 -10.64 -2.18 9.79
CA MET A 46 -11.76 -1.24 9.85
C MET A 46 -12.75 -1.63 10.96
N ARG A 47 -13.09 -2.91 11.04
CA ARG A 47 -13.98 -3.43 12.09
C ARG A 47 -13.39 -3.24 13.48
N ASN A 48 -12.12 -3.57 13.67
CA ASN A 48 -11.43 -3.46 14.95
C ASN A 48 -11.35 -2.01 15.45
N GLN A 49 -11.23 -1.06 14.53
CA GLN A 49 -11.21 0.38 14.85
C GLN A 49 -12.60 0.97 14.95
N LYS A 50 -13.63 0.22 14.62
CA LYS A 50 -15.01 0.71 14.49
C LYS A 50 -15.07 1.89 13.50
N ALA A 51 -14.28 1.81 12.44
CA ALA A 51 -14.21 2.84 11.42
C ALA A 51 -15.32 2.65 10.39
N GLU A 52 -15.92 3.75 10.00
CA GLU A 52 -16.93 3.79 8.94
C GLU A 52 -16.28 4.21 7.62
N LYS A 53 -16.90 3.78 6.53
CA LYS A 53 -16.48 4.15 5.18
C LYS A 53 -16.57 5.68 5.02
N ILE A 54 -15.50 6.28 4.47
CA ILE A 54 -15.46 7.73 4.26
C ILE A 54 -16.33 8.09 3.06
N GLU A 55 -17.18 9.12 3.23
CA GLU A 55 -18.10 9.58 2.20
C GLU A 55 -17.61 10.81 1.43
N GLY A 56 -16.75 11.61 2.03
CA GLY A 56 -16.23 12.84 1.45
C GLY A 56 -14.83 12.70 0.85
N ALA A 57 -14.12 13.82 0.82
CA ALA A 57 -12.75 13.86 0.27
C ALA A 57 -11.77 13.13 1.19
N VAL A 58 -10.91 12.30 0.59
CA VAL A 58 -9.97 11.43 1.29
C VAL A 58 -8.55 11.95 1.16
N ASN A 59 -7.86 12.07 2.29
CA ASN A 59 -6.42 12.30 2.37
C ASN A 59 -5.74 11.04 2.87
N MET A 60 -4.54 10.77 2.36
CA MET A 60 -3.77 9.58 2.76
C MET A 60 -2.29 9.90 2.92
N ASN A 61 -1.67 9.19 3.86
CA ASN A 61 -0.21 9.01 3.92
C ASN A 61 0.07 7.52 3.77
N ILE A 62 0.97 7.16 2.86
CA ILE A 62 1.34 5.76 2.62
C ILE A 62 2.86 5.62 2.76
N VAL A 63 3.30 4.62 3.51
CA VAL A 63 4.71 4.22 3.61
C VAL A 63 4.84 2.79 3.11
N TYR A 64 5.56 2.62 2.01
CA TYR A 64 5.94 1.31 1.49
C TYR A 64 7.32 0.96 2.03
N ALA A 65 7.39 0.00 2.92
CA ALA A 65 8.63 -0.47 3.51
C ALA A 65 9.01 -1.81 2.88
N PHE A 66 10.25 -1.88 2.39
CA PHE A 66 10.82 -3.10 1.81
C PHE A 66 11.96 -3.58 2.68
N ARG A 67 12.03 -4.88 2.90
CA ARG A 67 13.15 -5.46 3.64
C ARG A 67 14.45 -5.07 2.96
N ARG A 68 15.36 -4.51 3.74
CA ARG A 68 16.66 -4.07 3.25
C ARG A 68 17.45 -5.23 2.62
N PRO A 69 18.28 -4.97 1.57
CA PRO A 69 19.10 -6.00 0.96
C PRO A 69 20.11 -6.59 1.95
N GLN A 70 20.34 -7.89 1.85
CA GLN A 70 21.38 -8.55 2.65
C GLN A 70 22.78 -8.17 2.20
N SER A 71 22.92 -7.61 0.98
CA SER A 71 24.18 -7.17 0.41
C SER A 71 24.73 -5.88 1.02
N LEU A 72 23.92 -5.16 1.80
CA LEU A 72 24.40 -3.97 2.51
C LEU A 72 25.39 -4.36 3.59
N SER A 73 26.29 -3.42 3.94
CA SER A 73 27.22 -3.63 5.05
C SER A 73 26.47 -3.91 6.35
N LYS A 74 27.12 -4.58 7.29
CA LYS A 74 26.53 -4.84 8.61
C LYS A 74 26.15 -3.54 9.30
N LYS A 75 26.97 -2.50 9.17
CA LYS A 75 26.70 -1.18 9.75
C LYS A 75 25.42 -0.59 9.18
N GLU A 76 25.27 -0.59 7.85
CA GLU A 76 24.09 -0.05 7.19
C GLU A 76 22.83 -0.84 7.57
N ARG A 77 22.91 -2.18 7.59
CA ARG A 77 21.79 -3.03 8.02
C ARG A 77 21.36 -2.71 9.45
N ASN A 78 22.32 -2.56 10.36
CA ASN A 78 22.03 -2.24 11.76
C ASN A 78 21.40 -0.85 11.90
N GLU A 79 21.84 0.12 11.12
CA GLU A 79 21.26 1.47 11.13
C GLU A 79 19.79 1.44 10.69
N ILE A 80 19.49 0.73 9.61
CA ILE A 80 18.12 0.57 9.11
C ILE A 80 17.26 -0.17 10.13
N ASP A 81 17.76 -1.28 10.67
CA ASP A 81 17.04 -2.07 11.68
C ASP A 81 16.81 -1.27 12.96
N GLY A 82 17.69 -0.30 13.26
CA GLY A 82 17.56 0.61 14.39
C GLY A 82 16.64 1.81 14.12
N GLY A 83 16.03 1.90 12.96
CA GLY A 83 15.03 2.93 12.66
C GLY A 83 15.47 4.05 11.73
N LYS A 84 16.70 4.00 11.18
CA LYS A 84 17.13 5.02 10.22
C LYS A 84 16.29 4.90 8.94
N THR A 85 15.72 6.02 8.51
CA THR A 85 14.95 6.08 7.27
C THR A 85 15.89 6.21 6.07
N VAL A 86 15.86 5.23 5.17
CA VAL A 86 16.65 5.23 3.95
C VAL A 86 15.73 5.07 2.75
N PRO A 87 15.65 6.08 1.87
CA PRO A 87 14.82 5.98 0.67
C PRO A 87 15.24 4.82 -0.21
N LYS A 88 14.25 4.10 -0.75
CA LYS A 88 14.48 3.06 -1.76
C LYS A 88 14.35 3.69 -3.14
N THR A 89 15.44 3.72 -3.90
CA THR A 89 15.47 4.37 -5.21
C THR A 89 15.35 3.40 -6.39
N THR A 90 15.06 2.14 -6.12
CA THR A 90 14.91 1.08 -7.13
C THR A 90 13.45 0.66 -7.28
N LYS A 91 13.14 -0.11 -8.32
CA LYS A 91 11.81 -0.67 -8.55
C LYS A 91 11.25 -1.38 -7.32
N PRO A 92 9.91 -1.44 -7.14
CA PRO A 92 8.87 -0.93 -8.05
C PRO A 92 8.61 0.57 -7.86
N ASP A 93 8.00 1.20 -8.86
CA ASP A 93 7.68 2.63 -8.86
C ASP A 93 6.49 2.95 -7.95
N ILE A 94 6.49 4.12 -7.33
CA ILE A 94 5.44 4.50 -6.36
C ILE A 94 4.04 4.59 -6.97
N ASP A 95 3.92 5.00 -8.23
CA ASP A 95 2.62 5.08 -8.89
C ASP A 95 1.99 3.70 -9.08
N ASN A 96 2.77 2.71 -9.48
CA ASN A 96 2.31 1.34 -9.66
C ASN A 96 1.95 0.67 -8.33
N LEU A 97 2.75 0.92 -7.27
CA LEU A 97 2.44 0.46 -5.92
C LEU A 97 1.12 1.04 -5.44
N THR A 98 0.89 2.32 -5.70
CA THR A 98 -0.29 3.04 -5.22
C THR A 98 -1.55 2.66 -5.99
N LYS A 99 -1.45 2.40 -7.29
CA LYS A 99 -2.59 1.85 -8.05
C LYS A 99 -3.08 0.54 -7.42
N ALA A 100 -2.18 -0.33 -7.03
CA ALA A 100 -2.54 -1.61 -6.40
C ALA A 100 -3.25 -1.41 -5.05
N ILE A 101 -2.77 -0.48 -4.23
CA ILE A 101 -3.37 -0.18 -2.93
C ILE A 101 -4.73 0.49 -3.09
N LEU A 102 -4.87 1.46 -3.97
CA LEU A 102 -6.17 2.11 -4.21
C LEU A 102 -7.21 1.09 -4.70
N ASP A 103 -6.84 0.22 -5.63
CA ASP A 103 -7.73 -0.85 -6.11
C ASP A 103 -8.15 -1.77 -4.96
N ALA A 104 -7.22 -2.12 -4.08
CA ALA A 104 -7.50 -3.03 -2.97
C ALA A 104 -8.42 -2.40 -1.91
N LEU A 105 -8.27 -1.11 -1.63
CA LEU A 105 -9.05 -0.42 -0.60
C LEU A 105 -10.37 0.17 -1.11
N ASN A 106 -10.54 0.22 -2.42
CA ASN A 106 -11.77 0.75 -3.03
C ASN A 106 -13.00 -0.01 -2.55
N GLY A 107 -14.01 0.73 -2.10
CA GLY A 107 -15.25 0.15 -1.58
C GLY A 107 -15.18 -0.34 -0.14
N ILE A 108 -13.99 -0.33 0.48
CA ILE A 108 -13.80 -0.72 1.90
C ILE A 108 -13.63 0.51 2.78
N VAL A 109 -12.69 1.38 2.43
CA VAL A 109 -12.38 2.58 3.22
C VAL A 109 -13.13 3.80 2.71
N TRP A 110 -13.39 3.84 1.42
CA TRP A 110 -14.20 4.87 0.73
C TRP A 110 -15.05 4.19 -0.35
N LYS A 111 -16.01 4.94 -0.93
CA LYS A 111 -16.90 4.39 -1.96
C LYS A 111 -16.21 4.25 -3.31
N ASP A 112 -15.45 5.28 -3.72
CA ASP A 112 -14.82 5.34 -5.03
C ASP A 112 -13.48 6.07 -4.94
N ASP A 113 -12.50 5.60 -5.69
CA ASP A 113 -11.17 6.19 -5.78
C ASP A 113 -11.20 7.66 -6.19
N ALA A 114 -12.25 8.11 -6.87
CA ALA A 114 -12.45 9.54 -7.21
C ALA A 114 -12.48 10.44 -5.97
N GLN A 115 -12.78 9.90 -4.79
CA GLN A 115 -12.79 10.66 -3.52
C GLN A 115 -11.39 10.97 -3.02
N VAL A 116 -10.36 10.25 -3.49
CA VAL A 116 -8.98 10.44 -3.03
C VAL A 116 -8.42 11.69 -3.70
N THR A 117 -8.17 12.72 -2.89
CA THR A 117 -7.76 14.04 -3.38
C THR A 117 -6.33 14.42 -3.02
N GLN A 118 -5.73 13.74 -2.06
CA GLN A 118 -4.35 14.01 -1.67
C GLN A 118 -3.69 12.75 -1.12
N ILE A 119 -2.51 12.43 -1.63
CA ILE A 119 -1.72 11.29 -1.15
C ILE A 119 -0.28 11.75 -0.95
N ASN A 120 0.29 11.47 0.22
CA ASN A 120 1.71 11.59 0.48
C ASN A 120 2.30 10.18 0.56
N ILE A 121 3.32 9.90 -0.24
CA ILE A 121 3.87 8.55 -0.41
C ILE A 121 5.37 8.54 -0.11
N GLN A 122 5.81 7.54 0.65
CA GLN A 122 7.22 7.26 0.86
C GLN A 122 7.51 5.80 0.51
N LYS A 123 8.68 5.57 -0.04
CA LYS A 123 9.18 4.25 -0.36
C LYS A 123 10.56 4.10 0.28
N ILE A 124 10.69 3.21 1.26
CA ILE A 124 11.87 3.11 2.11
C ILE A 124 12.38 1.67 2.27
N TRP A 125 13.64 1.56 2.64
CA TRP A 125 14.19 0.31 3.17
C TRP A 125 13.88 0.19 4.65
N SER A 126 13.59 -1.02 5.11
CA SER A 126 13.24 -1.29 6.50
C SER A 126 13.76 -2.67 6.93
N ALA A 127 13.59 -2.99 8.21
CA ALA A 127 13.93 -4.31 8.73
C ALA A 127 13.04 -5.40 8.13
N LYS A 128 11.81 -5.05 7.75
CA LYS A 128 10.83 -6.00 7.20
C LYS A 128 9.94 -5.35 6.14
N ASP A 129 9.32 -6.18 5.32
CA ASP A 129 8.32 -5.75 4.37
C ASP A 129 7.04 -5.32 5.09
N GLN A 130 6.52 -4.16 4.76
CA GLN A 130 5.32 -3.63 5.39
C GLN A 130 4.71 -2.49 4.58
N ILE A 131 3.40 -2.30 4.71
CA ILE A 131 2.71 -1.13 4.19
C ILE A 131 1.95 -0.48 5.35
N GLU A 132 2.16 0.81 5.56
CA GLU A 132 1.40 1.58 6.54
C GLU A 132 0.60 2.65 5.81
N VAL A 133 -0.68 2.74 6.14
CA VAL A 133 -1.60 3.70 5.53
C VAL A 133 -2.34 4.46 6.61
N GLU A 134 -2.28 5.78 6.56
CA GLU A 134 -3.13 6.65 7.37
C GLU A 134 -4.12 7.35 6.45
N ILE A 135 -5.38 7.34 6.82
CA ILE A 135 -6.48 7.85 5.98
C ILE A 135 -7.39 8.72 6.83
N TRP A 136 -7.74 9.88 6.32
CA TRP A 136 -8.71 10.76 6.99
C TRP A 136 -9.54 11.53 5.98
N GLU A 137 -10.71 11.95 6.42
CA GLU A 137 -11.60 12.77 5.62
C GLU A 137 -11.23 14.25 5.79
N ILE A 138 -11.19 14.97 4.67
CA ILE A 138 -11.04 16.43 4.72
C ILE A 138 -12.41 17.02 5.01
N GLU A 139 -12.51 17.77 6.12
CA GLU A 139 -13.73 18.47 6.45
C GLU A 139 -13.89 19.70 5.57
N ASN A 140 -15.04 19.80 4.92
CA ASN A 140 -15.46 21.02 4.24
C ASN A 140 -16.03 21.99 5.27
N LYS A 141 -15.31 23.08 5.47
CA LYS A 141 -15.82 24.18 6.28
C LYS A 141 -16.66 25.13 5.43
#